data_797a3c2a97d5a1937147f2e2d6c7d8a6
#
_entry.id   797a3c2a97d5a1937147f2e2d6c7d8a6
#
_cell.length_a   1.000
_cell.length_b   1.000
_cell.length_c   1.000
_cell.angle_alpha   90.00
_cell.angle_beta   90.00
_cell.angle_gamma   90.00
#
_symmetry.space_group_name_H-M   'P 1'
#
loop_
_entity.id
_entity.type
_entity.pdbx_description
1 polymer ?
#
loop_
_entity_poly.entity_id
_entity_poly.type
_entity_poly.pdbx_seq_one_letter_code
_entity_poly.pdbx_strand_id
1 'polypeptide(L)'
;LNMPFTPKSEPVDVVMNGDYYGSYFLCEHVRVGETRVNIDDLEANEDAMHETKEPFITGGYLLSLEPYGNEEKKSFKTKKSNTFLIESPSFEDYYNETQYNYIKNYVQSVEDAIYGKNFKNEKGVSYSDLMDVASTVYYYLIQEFSMNGDGYASTSTYLYKPRNGKLFWGPLWDF
;
A
#
# COMPACT_ATOMS: atom_id res chain seq x y z
N LEU A 1 -7.63 5.88 -17.48
CA LEU A 1 -6.57 5.30 -16.67
C LEU A 1 -7.00 3.90 -16.25
N ASN A 2 -6.16 2.92 -16.43
CA ASN A 2 -6.50 1.53 -16.14
C ASN A 2 -5.92 1.15 -14.75
N MET A 3 -6.55 1.65 -13.68
CA MET A 3 -6.23 1.23 -12.31
C MET A 3 -7.04 -0.03 -11.99
N PRO A 4 -6.43 -1.10 -11.46
CA PRO A 4 -7.12 -2.36 -11.19
C PRO A 4 -8.28 -2.25 -10.20
N PHE A 5 -8.15 -1.37 -9.22
CA PHE A 5 -9.16 -1.10 -8.22
C PHE A 5 -9.11 0.38 -7.81
N THR A 6 -10.27 0.97 -7.63
CA THR A 6 -10.45 2.30 -7.01
C THR A 6 -11.68 2.20 -6.11
N PRO A 7 -11.62 2.59 -4.82
CA PRO A 7 -12.76 2.60 -3.92
C PRO A 7 -13.91 3.43 -4.50
N LYS A 8 -15.12 2.91 -4.45
CA LYS A 8 -16.33 3.64 -4.81
C LYS A 8 -16.81 4.41 -3.60
N SER A 9 -17.43 5.56 -3.88
CA SER A 9 -18.12 6.37 -2.87
C SER A 9 -19.47 6.83 -3.39
N GLU A 10 -20.44 6.90 -2.48
CA GLU A 10 -21.80 7.35 -2.75
C GLU A 10 -22.19 8.43 -1.73
N PRO A 11 -22.74 9.57 -2.14
CA PRO A 11 -23.27 10.56 -1.19
C PRO A 11 -24.53 9.99 -0.51
N VAL A 12 -24.60 10.10 0.79
CA VAL A 12 -25.71 9.60 1.60
C VAL A 12 -26.12 10.62 2.65
N ASP A 13 -27.42 10.71 2.94
CA ASP A 13 -27.93 11.44 4.08
C ASP A 13 -28.02 10.54 5.30
N VAL A 14 -27.42 10.97 6.41
CA VAL A 14 -27.41 10.20 7.65
C VAL A 14 -28.49 10.71 8.59
N VAL A 15 -29.40 9.81 8.98
CA VAL A 15 -30.42 10.03 10.02
C VAL A 15 -30.17 9.03 11.15
N MET A 16 -30.00 9.49 12.36
CA MET A 16 -29.77 8.67 13.54
C MET A 16 -30.78 9.01 14.64
N ASN A 17 -31.51 8.00 15.12
CA ASN A 17 -32.59 8.17 16.12
C ASN A 17 -33.69 9.18 15.71
N GLY A 18 -33.87 9.40 14.40
CA GLY A 18 -34.85 10.36 13.87
C GLY A 18 -34.30 11.76 13.60
N ASP A 19 -33.08 12.06 14.02
CA ASP A 19 -32.42 13.34 13.79
C ASP A 19 -31.51 13.28 12.55
N TYR A 20 -31.58 14.34 11.74
CA TYR A 20 -30.72 14.48 10.55
C TYR A 20 -29.32 14.95 10.95
N TYR A 21 -28.32 14.17 10.60
CA TYR A 21 -26.91 14.42 10.94
C TYR A 21 -26.13 15.07 9.79
N GLY A 22 -26.69 15.16 8.60
CA GLY A 22 -26.03 15.76 7.43
C GLY A 22 -25.76 14.77 6.32
N SER A 23 -25.12 15.26 5.27
CA SER A 23 -24.70 14.47 4.12
C SER A 23 -23.26 13.98 4.30
N TYR A 24 -23.04 12.71 3.99
CA TYR A 24 -21.77 12.01 4.12
C TYR A 24 -21.43 11.25 2.84
N PHE A 25 -20.23 10.72 2.75
CA PHE A 25 -19.85 9.76 1.72
C PHE A 25 -19.73 8.35 2.33
N LEU A 26 -20.51 7.43 1.78
CA LEU A 26 -20.35 6.00 2.05
C LEU A 26 -19.27 5.46 1.11
N CYS A 27 -18.09 5.16 1.65
CA CYS A 27 -16.92 4.76 0.86
C CYS A 27 -16.60 3.27 1.06
N GLU A 28 -16.10 2.63 0.00
CA GLU A 28 -15.51 1.31 0.12
C GLU A 28 -14.18 1.39 0.88
N HIS A 29 -13.97 0.44 1.79
CA HIS A 29 -12.72 0.36 2.55
C HIS A 29 -11.59 -0.22 1.68
N VAL A 30 -10.41 0.40 1.75
CA VAL A 30 -9.19 -0.14 1.12
C VAL A 30 -8.69 -1.33 1.92
N ARG A 31 -8.72 -2.52 1.34
CA ARG A 31 -8.27 -3.77 1.96
C ARG A 31 -7.93 -4.81 0.90
N VAL A 32 -7.21 -5.85 1.29
CA VAL A 32 -7.00 -7.04 0.45
C VAL A 32 -8.32 -7.79 0.27
N GLY A 33 -8.58 -8.28 -0.94
CA GLY A 33 -9.76 -9.06 -1.29
C GLY A 33 -10.03 -9.11 -2.78
N GLU A 34 -10.76 -10.11 -3.22
CA GLU A 34 -11.05 -10.38 -4.64
C GLU A 34 -11.68 -9.18 -5.35
N THR A 35 -12.59 -8.46 -4.69
CA THR A 35 -13.28 -7.26 -5.23
C THR A 35 -12.68 -5.95 -4.74
N ARG A 36 -11.50 -5.99 -4.15
CA ARG A 36 -10.75 -4.86 -3.60
C ARG A 36 -9.33 -4.87 -4.18
N VAL A 37 -8.32 -4.73 -3.35
CA VAL A 37 -6.93 -4.94 -3.77
C VAL A 37 -6.72 -6.43 -3.94
N ASN A 38 -6.83 -6.91 -5.18
CA ASN A 38 -6.80 -8.33 -5.50
C ASN A 38 -5.35 -8.83 -5.58
N ILE A 39 -4.80 -9.13 -4.43
CA ILE A 39 -3.50 -9.75 -4.23
C ILE A 39 -3.65 -10.95 -3.31
N ASP A 40 -2.61 -11.78 -3.21
CA ASP A 40 -2.61 -12.91 -2.25
C ASP A 40 -2.86 -12.39 -0.83
N ASP A 41 -3.66 -13.11 -0.08
CA ASP A 41 -3.96 -12.79 1.31
C ASP A 41 -3.06 -13.64 2.23
N LEU A 42 -2.12 -12.98 2.90
CA LEU A 42 -1.19 -13.63 3.83
C LEU A 42 -1.84 -13.95 5.18
N GLU A 43 -3.09 -13.53 5.40
CA GLU A 43 -3.88 -13.80 6.60
C GLU A 43 -5.08 -14.73 6.30
N ALA A 44 -5.17 -15.29 5.09
CA ALA A 44 -6.27 -16.15 4.67
C ALA A 44 -6.47 -17.39 5.55
N ASN A 45 -5.40 -17.89 6.17
CA ASN A 45 -5.40 -19.03 7.08
C ASN A 45 -4.09 -19.12 7.87
N GLU A 46 -4.02 -20.02 8.86
CA GLU A 46 -2.85 -20.21 9.70
C GLU A 46 -1.57 -20.56 8.91
N ASP A 47 -1.67 -21.37 7.86
CA ASP A 47 -0.52 -21.75 7.04
C ASP A 47 0.08 -20.51 6.34
N ALA A 48 -0.76 -19.62 5.81
CA ALA A 48 -0.33 -18.38 5.17
C ALA A 48 0.33 -17.42 6.17
N MET A 49 -0.24 -17.28 7.37
CA MET A 49 0.33 -16.45 8.44
C MET A 49 1.72 -16.92 8.87
N HIS A 50 1.94 -18.23 8.90
CA HIS A 50 3.21 -18.86 9.33
C HIS A 50 4.22 -19.07 8.20
N GLU A 51 3.84 -18.80 6.94
CA GLU A 51 4.74 -19.04 5.80
C GLU A 51 5.97 -18.12 5.84
N THR A 52 7.14 -18.72 5.60
CA THR A 52 8.42 -18.03 5.64
C THR A 52 9.26 -18.22 4.37
N LYS A 53 8.74 -18.94 3.37
CA LYS A 53 9.50 -19.34 2.18
C LYS A 53 9.02 -18.63 0.92
N GLU A 54 9.93 -18.39 0.01
CA GLU A 54 9.58 -18.01 -1.36
C GLU A 54 8.96 -19.21 -2.11
N PRO A 55 8.02 -18.96 -3.04
CA PRO A 55 7.57 -17.65 -3.50
C PRO A 55 6.46 -17.02 -2.63
N PHE A 56 5.99 -17.68 -1.59
CA PHE A 56 4.81 -17.26 -0.81
C PHE A 56 4.97 -15.89 -0.17
N ILE A 57 6.12 -15.61 0.44
CA ILE A 57 6.38 -14.33 1.09
C ILE A 57 6.71 -13.18 0.13
N THR A 58 6.79 -13.45 -1.19
CA THR A 58 7.20 -12.42 -2.16
C THR A 58 6.12 -11.40 -2.50
N GLY A 59 4.92 -11.52 -1.93
CA GLY A 59 3.81 -10.60 -2.13
C GLY A 59 2.63 -10.91 -1.21
N GLY A 60 1.54 -10.15 -1.40
CA GLY A 60 0.40 -10.15 -0.51
C GLY A 60 0.46 -8.99 0.49
N TYR A 61 1.20 -7.94 0.16
CA TYR A 61 1.36 -6.78 1.04
C TYR A 61 0.58 -5.59 0.54
N LEU A 62 -0.22 -5.01 1.42
CA LEU A 62 -0.83 -3.69 1.27
C LEU A 62 -0.15 -2.76 2.27
N LEU A 63 0.29 -1.60 1.80
CA LEU A 63 1.03 -0.60 2.58
C LEU A 63 0.33 0.74 2.48
N SER A 64 0.48 1.58 3.51
CA SER A 64 0.20 3.01 3.42
C SER A 64 1.42 3.84 3.80
N LEU A 65 1.54 5.03 3.21
CA LEU A 65 2.47 6.07 3.66
C LEU A 65 1.83 6.83 4.81
N GLU A 66 2.43 6.72 6.00
CA GLU A 66 1.92 7.30 7.23
C GLU A 66 3.05 7.99 8.01
N PRO A 67 3.32 9.29 7.74
CA PRO A 67 4.46 10.00 8.34
C PRO A 67 4.39 10.05 9.87
N TYR A 68 3.21 9.92 10.43
CA TYR A 68 2.96 9.87 11.88
C TYR A 68 2.77 8.45 12.42
N GLY A 69 2.80 7.44 11.53
CA GLY A 69 2.67 6.03 11.91
C GLY A 69 3.84 5.60 12.80
N ASN A 70 3.53 5.10 13.97
CA ASN A 70 4.52 4.61 14.94
C ASN A 70 4.04 3.32 15.61
N GLU A 71 3.36 2.48 14.85
CA GLU A 71 2.90 1.20 15.33
C GLU A 71 4.05 0.20 15.32
N GLU A 72 4.45 -0.25 16.51
CA GLU A 72 5.47 -1.26 16.68
C GLU A 72 5.05 -2.55 15.94
N LYS A 73 5.97 -3.16 15.19
CA LYS A 73 5.76 -4.36 14.38
C LYS A 73 4.90 -4.20 13.12
N LYS A 74 4.22 -3.07 12.93
CA LYS A 74 3.44 -2.79 11.71
C LYS A 74 4.06 -1.71 10.85
N SER A 75 4.89 -0.85 11.40
CA SER A 75 5.51 0.25 10.66
C SER A 75 7.02 0.11 10.52
N PHE A 76 7.56 0.71 9.48
CA PHE A 76 9.00 0.82 9.28
C PHE A 76 9.36 2.13 8.58
N LYS A 77 10.59 2.58 8.81
CA LYS A 77 11.17 3.75 8.12
C LYS A 77 12.23 3.31 7.12
N THR A 78 12.23 3.97 5.97
CA THR A 78 13.30 3.85 4.98
C THR A 78 14.48 4.77 5.31
N LYS A 79 15.59 4.63 4.59
CA LYS A 79 16.78 5.49 4.74
C LYS A 79 16.48 6.97 4.49
N LYS A 80 15.50 7.29 3.65
CA LYS A 80 15.05 8.66 3.37
C LYS A 80 13.96 9.14 4.33
N SER A 81 13.74 8.39 5.41
CA SER A 81 12.78 8.71 6.48
C SER A 81 11.30 8.65 6.07
N ASN A 82 10.98 8.00 4.94
CA ASN A 82 9.60 7.68 4.63
C ASN A 82 9.09 6.60 5.58
N THR A 83 7.95 6.83 6.21
CA THR A 83 7.31 5.88 7.12
C THR A 83 6.21 5.14 6.38
N PHE A 84 6.27 3.83 6.40
CA PHE A 84 5.25 2.93 5.85
C PHE A 84 4.58 2.17 6.98
N LEU A 85 3.26 2.06 6.91
CA LEU A 85 2.44 1.16 7.70
C LEU A 85 2.08 -0.06 6.85
N ILE A 86 2.15 -1.25 7.41
CA ILE A 86 1.70 -2.49 6.77
C ILE A 86 0.23 -2.68 7.15
N GLU A 87 -0.66 -2.48 6.18
CA GLU A 87 -2.11 -2.63 6.33
C GLU A 87 -2.55 -4.10 6.22
N SER A 88 -1.84 -4.85 5.37
CA SER A 88 -2.00 -6.31 5.28
C SER A 88 -0.65 -6.94 4.90
N PRO A 89 -0.26 -8.03 5.57
CA PRO A 89 -0.89 -8.61 6.76
C PRO A 89 -0.88 -7.64 7.95
N SER A 90 -1.95 -7.64 8.75
CA SER A 90 -2.10 -6.72 9.89
C SER A 90 -1.17 -7.05 11.05
N PHE A 91 -0.70 -8.30 11.09
CA PHE A 91 0.09 -8.89 12.19
C PHE A 91 -0.59 -8.82 13.57
N GLU A 92 -1.91 -8.68 13.62
CA GLU A 92 -2.66 -8.62 14.88
C GLU A 92 -2.72 -9.98 15.57
N ASP A 93 -3.03 -11.01 14.80
CA ASP A 93 -3.14 -12.38 15.33
C ASP A 93 -1.78 -13.07 15.44
N TYR A 94 -0.90 -12.80 14.49
CA TYR A 94 0.45 -13.41 14.45
C TYR A 94 1.48 -12.52 13.75
N TYR A 95 2.54 -12.17 14.47
CA TYR A 95 3.67 -11.42 13.90
C TYR A 95 4.65 -12.35 13.21
N ASN A 96 4.81 -12.20 11.90
CA ASN A 96 5.78 -12.94 11.11
C ASN A 96 6.97 -12.04 10.72
N GLU A 97 8.07 -12.18 11.47
CA GLU A 97 9.28 -11.38 11.26
C GLU A 97 9.87 -11.55 9.86
N THR A 98 9.77 -12.75 9.26
CA THR A 98 10.27 -13.00 7.90
C THR A 98 9.49 -12.24 6.87
N GLN A 99 8.16 -12.24 6.96
CA GLN A 99 7.28 -11.46 6.07
C GLN A 99 7.51 -9.96 6.26
N TYR A 100 7.56 -9.48 7.51
CA TYR A 100 7.86 -8.08 7.81
C TYR A 100 9.20 -7.63 7.22
N ASN A 101 10.26 -8.39 7.44
CA ASN A 101 11.59 -8.05 6.93
C ASN A 101 11.65 -8.12 5.40
N TYR A 102 10.91 -9.05 4.78
CA TYR A 102 10.84 -9.13 3.32
C TYR A 102 10.29 -7.83 2.72
N ILE A 103 9.11 -7.39 3.16
CA ILE A 103 8.49 -6.18 2.57
C ILE A 103 9.28 -4.91 2.87
N LYS A 104 9.78 -4.76 4.10
CA LYS A 104 10.66 -3.65 4.49
C LYS A 104 11.91 -3.56 3.59
N ASN A 105 12.58 -4.68 3.38
CA ASN A 105 13.79 -4.73 2.55
C ASN A 105 13.46 -4.51 1.07
N TYR A 106 12.30 -4.95 0.61
CA TYR A 106 11.86 -4.71 -0.76
C TYR A 106 11.61 -3.21 -1.02
N VAL A 107 10.85 -2.55 -0.16
CA VAL A 107 10.61 -1.10 -0.25
C VAL A 107 11.93 -0.33 -0.16
N GLN A 108 12.85 -0.73 0.73
CA GLN A 108 14.18 -0.13 0.80
C GLN A 108 14.96 -0.32 -0.51
N SER A 109 14.85 -1.49 -1.16
CA SER A 109 15.50 -1.72 -2.45
C SER A 109 14.96 -0.83 -3.56
N VAL A 110 13.65 -0.54 -3.55
CA VAL A 110 13.02 0.43 -4.46
C VAL A 110 13.61 1.82 -4.23
N GLU A 111 13.62 2.29 -2.98
CA GLU A 111 14.18 3.59 -2.63
C GLU A 111 15.67 3.69 -3.00
N ASP A 112 16.47 2.68 -2.66
CA ASP A 112 17.89 2.63 -3.00
C ASP A 112 18.11 2.68 -4.52
N ALA A 113 17.23 2.08 -5.32
CA ALA A 113 17.30 2.15 -6.78
C ALA A 113 16.93 3.52 -7.33
N ILE A 114 15.87 4.16 -6.80
CA ILE A 114 15.43 5.50 -7.23
C ILE A 114 16.54 6.53 -7.00
N TYR A 115 17.19 6.48 -5.85
CA TYR A 115 18.26 7.42 -5.48
C TYR A 115 19.67 6.95 -5.88
N GLY A 116 19.76 5.74 -6.41
CA GLY A 116 21.05 5.16 -6.82
C GLY A 116 21.60 5.70 -8.14
N LYS A 117 22.89 5.47 -8.37
CA LYS A 117 23.52 5.86 -9.62
C LYS A 117 22.87 5.13 -10.80
N ASN A 118 22.54 5.87 -11.87
CA ASN A 118 21.82 5.37 -13.04
C ASN A 118 20.48 4.69 -12.69
N PHE A 119 19.83 5.14 -11.61
CA PHE A 119 18.55 4.59 -11.14
C PHE A 119 18.58 3.08 -10.84
N LYS A 120 19.69 2.64 -10.25
CA LYS A 120 19.91 1.24 -9.85
C LYS A 120 20.39 1.18 -8.40
N ASN A 121 19.94 0.16 -7.68
CA ASN A 121 20.46 -0.14 -6.35
C ASN A 121 21.88 -0.74 -6.41
N GLU A 122 22.49 -1.01 -5.27
CA GLU A 122 23.84 -1.57 -5.17
C GLU A 122 23.98 -2.95 -5.82
N LYS A 123 22.87 -3.69 -5.99
CA LYS A 123 22.82 -4.99 -6.69
C LYS A 123 22.69 -4.82 -8.21
N GLY A 124 22.63 -3.59 -8.71
CA GLY A 124 22.46 -3.27 -10.15
C GLY A 124 21.02 -3.41 -10.65
N VAL A 125 20.04 -3.60 -9.76
CA VAL A 125 18.61 -3.72 -10.12
C VAL A 125 18.02 -2.33 -10.31
N SER A 126 17.32 -2.12 -11.43
CA SER A 126 16.66 -0.86 -11.75
C SER A 126 15.37 -0.69 -10.91
N TYR A 127 15.02 0.58 -10.60
CA TYR A 127 13.73 0.86 -9.98
C TYR A 127 12.55 0.32 -10.81
N SER A 128 12.65 0.37 -12.14
CA SER A 128 11.60 -0.13 -13.05
C SER A 128 11.42 -1.64 -13.03
N ASP A 129 12.40 -2.40 -12.49
CA ASP A 129 12.27 -3.83 -12.26
C ASP A 129 11.59 -4.14 -10.92
N LEU A 130 11.64 -3.20 -9.98
CA LEU A 130 11.10 -3.33 -8.63
C LEU A 130 9.73 -2.66 -8.46
N MET A 131 9.48 -1.56 -9.18
CA MET A 131 8.27 -0.75 -9.06
C MET A 131 7.56 -0.67 -10.41
N ASP A 132 6.23 -0.70 -10.41
CA ASP A 132 5.43 -0.48 -11.59
C ASP A 132 5.37 1.02 -11.93
N VAL A 133 6.04 1.40 -13.01
CA VAL A 133 6.16 2.79 -13.42
C VAL A 133 4.82 3.35 -13.91
N ALA A 134 3.99 2.53 -14.54
CA ALA A 134 2.70 2.99 -15.06
C ALA A 134 1.75 3.38 -13.93
N SER A 135 1.60 2.55 -12.90
CA SER A 135 0.78 2.88 -11.73
C SER A 135 1.28 4.14 -11.02
N THR A 136 2.61 4.30 -10.92
CA THR A 136 3.23 5.49 -10.31
C THR A 136 2.88 6.76 -11.09
N VAL A 137 3.00 6.72 -12.42
CA VAL A 137 2.65 7.85 -13.29
C VAL A 137 1.15 8.17 -13.21
N TYR A 138 0.29 7.15 -13.21
CA TYR A 138 -1.15 7.36 -13.09
C TYR A 138 -1.53 7.97 -11.74
N TYR A 139 -0.93 7.45 -10.66
CA TYR A 139 -1.12 8.01 -9.32
C TYR A 139 -0.71 9.50 -9.30
N TYR A 140 0.50 9.82 -9.77
CA TYR A 140 1.01 11.19 -9.86
C TYR A 140 0.07 12.12 -10.64
N LEU A 141 -0.36 11.70 -11.86
CA LEU A 141 -1.22 12.52 -12.71
C LEU A 141 -2.58 12.82 -12.09
N ILE A 142 -3.17 11.87 -11.37
CA ILE A 142 -4.45 12.08 -10.69
C ILE A 142 -4.28 13.06 -9.52
N GLN A 143 -3.25 12.88 -8.71
CA GLN A 143 -2.97 13.79 -7.59
C GLN A 143 -2.75 15.24 -8.07
N GLU A 144 -1.99 15.42 -9.13
CA GLU A 144 -1.78 16.74 -9.75
C GLU A 144 -3.08 17.32 -10.31
N PHE A 145 -3.86 16.50 -11.03
CA PHE A 145 -5.11 16.95 -11.64
C PHE A 145 -6.16 17.34 -10.60
N SER A 146 -6.27 16.60 -9.50
CA SER A 146 -7.21 16.87 -8.41
C SER A 146 -6.71 17.94 -7.44
N MET A 147 -5.45 18.40 -7.56
CA MET A 147 -4.78 19.28 -6.60
C MET A 147 -4.87 18.77 -5.15
N ASN A 148 -4.81 17.45 -4.98
CA ASN A 148 -4.88 16.81 -3.67
C ASN A 148 -3.57 16.98 -2.89
N GLY A 149 -3.46 18.08 -2.13
CA GLY A 149 -2.26 18.42 -1.38
C GLY A 149 -1.97 17.48 -0.21
N ASP A 150 -2.99 16.95 0.43
CA ASP A 150 -2.85 16.09 1.61
C ASP A 150 -2.44 14.66 1.22
N GLY A 151 -3.08 14.09 0.21
CA GLY A 151 -2.80 12.75 -0.28
C GLY A 151 -1.58 12.63 -1.19
N TYR A 152 -0.86 13.73 -1.46
CA TYR A 152 0.26 13.73 -2.39
C TYR A 152 1.53 13.14 -1.76
N ALA A 153 1.64 11.81 -1.80
CA ALA A 153 2.77 11.04 -1.26
C ALA A 153 3.14 11.40 0.19
N SER A 154 2.17 11.85 0.99
CA SER A 154 2.40 12.24 2.39
C SER A 154 1.55 11.45 3.38
N THR A 155 0.25 11.38 3.17
CA THR A 155 -0.69 10.59 3.98
C THR A 155 -1.68 9.88 3.06
N SER A 156 -2.41 8.90 3.58
CA SER A 156 -3.48 8.19 2.84
C SER A 156 -3.05 7.66 1.46
N THR A 157 -1.76 7.43 1.28
CA THR A 157 -1.18 6.94 0.03
C THR A 157 -0.93 5.46 0.13
N TYR A 158 -1.68 4.67 -0.64
CA TYR A 158 -1.55 3.22 -0.63
C TYR A 158 -0.59 2.71 -1.69
N LEU A 159 0.10 1.61 -1.35
CA LEU A 159 0.91 0.82 -2.26
C LEU A 159 0.62 -0.67 -2.02
N TYR A 160 0.72 -1.48 -3.05
CA TYR A 160 0.56 -2.91 -2.87
C TYR A 160 1.57 -3.71 -3.68
N LYS A 161 1.89 -4.89 -3.18
CA LYS A 161 2.84 -5.81 -3.82
C LYS A 161 2.24 -7.21 -3.99
N PRO A 162 1.84 -7.59 -5.21
CA PRO A 162 1.41 -8.95 -5.49
C PRO A 162 2.58 -9.92 -5.46
N ARG A 163 2.30 -11.22 -5.29
CA ARG A 163 3.29 -12.29 -5.28
C ARG A 163 4.06 -12.33 -6.61
N ASN A 164 5.37 -12.43 -6.54
CA ASN A 164 6.28 -12.38 -7.70
C ASN A 164 6.13 -11.12 -8.57
N GLY A 165 5.38 -10.11 -8.11
CA GLY A 165 5.13 -8.87 -8.82
C GLY A 165 6.02 -7.72 -8.36
N LYS A 166 5.84 -6.56 -8.97
CA LYS A 166 6.45 -5.30 -8.60
C LYS A 166 5.65 -4.60 -7.50
N LEU A 167 6.19 -3.54 -6.93
CA LEU A 167 5.46 -2.61 -6.06
C LEU A 167 4.61 -1.68 -6.93
N PHE A 168 3.32 -1.59 -6.68
CA PHE A 168 2.36 -0.73 -7.36
C PHE A 168 1.93 0.42 -6.46
N TRP A 169 1.68 1.59 -7.06
CA TRP A 169 1.02 2.71 -6.40
C TRP A 169 -0.50 2.60 -6.57
N GLY A 170 -1.22 2.79 -5.49
CA GLY A 170 -2.67 2.66 -5.43
C GLY A 170 -3.14 1.67 -4.36
N PRO A 171 -4.48 1.54 -4.19
CA PRO A 171 -5.52 2.26 -4.93
C PRO A 171 -5.53 3.75 -4.63
N LEU A 172 -6.15 4.52 -5.52
CA LEU A 172 -6.41 5.94 -5.30
C LEU A 172 -7.47 6.10 -4.20
N TRP A 173 -7.22 6.98 -3.26
CA TRP A 173 -8.04 7.18 -2.07
C TRP A 173 -8.01 8.65 -1.64
N ASP A 174 -9.12 9.13 -1.06
CA ASP A 174 -9.19 10.40 -0.34
C ASP A 174 -8.86 11.64 -1.20
N PHE A 175 -9.71 11.88 -2.23
CA PHE A 175 -9.61 13.06 -3.11
C PHE A 175 -10.57 14.17 -2.69
#